data_40015e9dd77f7bf5af4a9a6330018cb1
#
_entry.id   40015e9dd77f7bf5af4a9a6330018cb1
#
_cell.length_a   1.000
_cell.length_b   1.000
_cell.length_c   1.000
_cell.angle_alpha   90.00
_cell.angle_beta   90.00
_cell.angle_gamma   90.00
#
_symmetry.space_group_name_H-M   'P 1'
#
loop_
_entity.id
_entity.type
_entity.pdbx_description
1 polymer ?
#
loop_
_entity_poly.entity_id
_entity_poly.type
_entity_poly.pdbx_seq_one_letter_code
_entity_poly.pdbx_strand_id
1 'polypeptide(L)'
;SLSVAFESVIATYNTNVGCGDVVAINANTGTYKATRSAINSFNTVPISSNSAVGTLSRDRLELWRSDLVRTIEYGHVEAPQEADQQPHPDCALTSALTRMELLAITDLCPDSITDGVALRFMSTTPEDSRQPEIKQSIDLEPHSTLVSIGQTAAAVYTPTTPAGTARITSFNQQGKELNAATVPSSPLLDGTAPTHHEDRTGVTTPQIADLPHHMSWFDGQRLYLFEPENLLISHIFEGALGTGIAVGGQLLYPNREGIAVADWNTGKILRVIPVDRQGYDGPVSLNQAGHTIIEQRDDTYVALN
;
A
#
# COMPACT_ATOMS: atom_id res chain seq x y z
N SER A 1 -0.65 12.34 -8.67
CA SER A 1 0.10 11.56 -7.67
C SER A 1 1.53 11.29 -8.13
N LEU A 2 2.42 11.00 -7.18
CA LEU A 2 3.81 10.61 -7.44
C LEU A 2 4.08 9.25 -6.80
N SER A 3 4.83 8.41 -7.51
CA SER A 3 5.36 7.13 -7.01
C SER A 3 6.83 7.01 -7.37
N VAL A 4 7.57 6.22 -6.61
CA VAL A 4 8.96 5.87 -6.93
C VAL A 4 9.03 4.36 -7.13
N ALA A 5 9.40 3.94 -8.33
CA ALA A 5 9.59 2.55 -8.69
C ALA A 5 10.57 2.43 -9.86
N PHE A 6 11.29 1.31 -9.99
CA PHE A 6 12.19 1.03 -11.12
C PHE A 6 13.24 2.12 -11.35
N GLU A 7 13.82 2.70 -10.28
CA GLU A 7 14.74 3.85 -10.35
C GLU A 7 14.14 5.07 -11.09
N SER A 8 12.82 5.20 -11.04
CA SER A 8 12.09 6.26 -11.72
C SER A 8 11.11 6.94 -10.78
N VAL A 9 10.94 8.24 -10.97
CA VAL A 9 9.81 9.00 -10.46
C VAL A 9 8.68 8.88 -11.47
N ILE A 10 7.54 8.39 -11.05
CA ILE A 10 6.36 8.17 -11.88
C ILE A 10 5.29 9.15 -11.44
N ALA A 11 4.95 10.06 -12.33
CA ALA A 11 3.95 11.09 -12.10
C ALA A 11 2.66 10.74 -12.85
N THR A 12 1.54 10.68 -12.15
CA THR A 12 0.20 10.51 -12.70
C THR A 12 -0.54 11.84 -12.65
N TYR A 13 -1.09 12.26 -13.77
CA TYR A 13 -1.78 13.53 -13.92
C TYR A 13 -3.28 13.31 -14.11
N ASN A 14 -4.07 14.20 -13.52
CA ASN A 14 -5.49 14.31 -13.81
C ASN A 14 -5.69 15.20 -15.02
N THR A 15 -6.41 14.70 -16.01
CA THR A 15 -6.79 15.43 -17.22
C THR A 15 -8.31 15.44 -17.37
N ASN A 16 -8.82 15.92 -18.49
CA ASN A 16 -10.27 15.96 -18.74
C ASN A 16 -10.90 14.55 -18.90
N VAL A 17 -10.07 13.51 -18.99
CA VAL A 17 -10.50 12.09 -19.15
C VAL A 17 -10.02 11.21 -17.98
N GLY A 18 -9.70 11.83 -16.85
CA GLY A 18 -9.29 11.16 -15.62
C GLY A 18 -7.78 11.11 -15.39
N CYS A 19 -7.35 10.31 -14.43
CA CYS A 19 -5.95 10.15 -14.00
C CYS A 19 -5.22 9.10 -14.85
N GLY A 20 -5.31 9.19 -16.16
CA GLY A 20 -4.74 8.20 -17.08
C GLY A 20 -3.45 8.62 -17.78
N ASP A 21 -3.02 9.88 -17.62
CA ASP A 21 -1.76 10.38 -18.16
C ASP A 21 -0.63 10.18 -17.16
N VAL A 22 0.39 9.44 -17.57
CA VAL A 22 1.50 9.01 -16.71
C VAL A 22 2.82 9.27 -17.41
N VAL A 23 3.79 9.81 -16.67
CA VAL A 23 5.17 10.02 -17.13
C VAL A 23 6.15 9.39 -16.16
N ALA A 24 7.11 8.64 -16.68
CA ALA A 24 8.25 8.13 -15.94
C ALA A 24 9.51 8.91 -16.27
N ILE A 25 10.21 9.36 -15.23
CA ILE A 25 11.47 10.11 -15.29
C ILE A 25 12.52 9.32 -14.51
N ASN A 26 13.69 9.10 -15.09
CA ASN A 26 14.79 8.47 -14.38
C ASN A 26 15.17 9.29 -13.14
N ALA A 27 15.12 8.68 -11.96
CA ALA A 27 15.32 9.37 -10.68
C ALA A 27 16.75 9.89 -10.50
N ASN A 28 17.75 9.24 -11.14
CA ASN A 28 19.16 9.62 -10.99
C ASN A 28 19.59 10.73 -11.97
N THR A 29 19.01 10.74 -13.18
CA THR A 29 19.44 11.65 -14.25
C THR A 29 18.44 12.75 -14.57
N GLY A 30 17.19 12.64 -14.10
CA GLY A 30 16.09 13.54 -14.45
C GLY A 30 15.62 13.42 -15.90
N THR A 31 16.11 12.42 -16.66
CA THR A 31 15.74 12.25 -18.07
C THR A 31 14.42 11.54 -18.24
N TYR A 32 13.69 11.89 -19.28
CA TYR A 32 12.47 11.21 -19.70
C TYR A 32 12.74 9.73 -20.01
N LYS A 33 11.85 8.86 -19.57
CA LYS A 33 11.96 7.40 -19.79
C LYS A 33 10.79 6.82 -20.56
N ALA A 34 9.57 7.11 -20.15
CA ALA A 34 8.36 6.59 -20.79
C ALA A 34 7.14 7.47 -20.50
N THR A 35 6.11 7.34 -21.32
CA THR A 35 4.79 7.93 -21.06
C THR A 35 3.69 6.96 -21.44
N ARG A 36 2.54 7.12 -20.78
CA ARG A 36 1.30 6.42 -21.06
C ARG A 36 0.16 7.42 -21.01
N SER A 37 -0.82 7.24 -21.91
CA SER A 37 -2.08 7.96 -21.86
C SER A 37 -3.24 6.98 -22.05
N ALA A 38 -4.21 6.99 -21.16
CA ALA A 38 -5.40 6.15 -21.21
C ALA A 38 -6.55 6.83 -20.46
N ILE A 39 -7.79 6.39 -20.72
CA ILE A 39 -8.93 6.76 -19.90
C ILE A 39 -8.78 6.08 -18.52
N ASN A 40 -9.02 6.82 -17.45
CA ASN A 40 -8.99 6.31 -16.08
C ASN A 40 -9.93 7.13 -15.19
N SER A 41 -10.19 6.65 -13.98
CA SER A 41 -11.00 7.35 -12.99
C SER A 41 -10.37 8.70 -12.60
N PHE A 42 -11.21 9.69 -12.22
CA PHE A 42 -10.74 11.02 -11.83
C PHE A 42 -10.07 11.04 -10.45
N ASN A 43 -10.45 10.10 -9.58
CA ASN A 43 -9.92 10.00 -8.23
C ASN A 43 -9.16 8.67 -8.08
N THR A 44 -7.86 8.73 -8.19
CA THR A 44 -7.00 7.56 -8.06
C THR A 44 -5.95 7.78 -6.96
N VAL A 45 -5.57 6.69 -6.31
CA VAL A 45 -4.38 6.61 -5.45
C VAL A 45 -3.29 5.80 -6.14
N PRO A 46 -2.01 6.08 -5.88
CA PRO A 46 -0.93 5.28 -6.43
C PRO A 46 -0.85 3.92 -5.73
N ILE A 47 -0.53 2.90 -6.50
CA ILE A 47 -0.04 1.61 -6.01
C ILE A 47 1.37 1.41 -6.52
N SER A 48 2.29 1.01 -5.65
CA SER A 48 3.66 0.73 -6.06
C SER A 48 4.32 -0.34 -5.20
N SER A 49 5.22 -1.05 -5.82
CA SER A 49 6.18 -1.95 -5.20
C SER A 49 7.49 -1.90 -5.98
N ASN A 50 8.47 -2.70 -5.60
CA ASN A 50 9.71 -2.82 -6.37
C ASN A 50 9.52 -3.43 -7.77
N SER A 51 8.39 -4.08 -8.04
CA SER A 51 8.13 -4.85 -9.27
C SER A 51 6.96 -4.35 -10.12
N ALA A 52 6.12 -3.48 -9.59
CA ALA A 52 4.95 -2.94 -10.30
C ALA A 52 4.60 -1.54 -9.81
N VAL A 53 3.98 -0.76 -10.65
CA VAL A 53 3.41 0.54 -10.31
C VAL A 53 2.08 0.69 -11.03
N GLY A 54 1.17 1.44 -10.46
CA GLY A 54 -0.15 1.63 -11.04
C GLY A 54 -1.03 2.58 -10.27
N THR A 55 -2.32 2.49 -10.54
CA THR A 55 -3.37 3.28 -9.89
C THR A 55 -4.51 2.42 -9.40
N LEU A 56 -5.07 2.80 -8.27
CA LEU A 56 -6.30 2.26 -7.71
C LEU A 56 -7.34 3.36 -7.59
N SER A 57 -8.55 3.08 -8.02
CA SER A 57 -9.75 3.86 -7.72
C SER A 57 -10.81 2.92 -7.15
N ARG A 58 -11.97 3.47 -6.78
CA ARG A 58 -13.10 2.68 -6.28
C ARG A 58 -13.66 1.70 -7.32
N ASP A 59 -13.51 2.01 -8.58
CA ASP A 59 -14.08 1.27 -9.70
C ASP A 59 -13.04 0.50 -10.52
N ARG A 60 -11.75 0.87 -10.43
CA ARG A 60 -10.73 0.31 -11.33
C ARG A 60 -9.34 0.27 -10.71
N LEU A 61 -8.58 -0.77 -11.06
CA LEU A 61 -7.15 -0.91 -10.82
C LEU A 61 -6.43 -1.16 -12.13
N GLU A 62 -5.28 -0.51 -12.31
CA GLU A 62 -4.28 -0.85 -13.33
C GLU A 62 -2.91 -0.98 -12.72
N LEU A 63 -2.12 -1.98 -13.18
CA LEU A 63 -0.68 -2.05 -12.94
C LEU A 63 0.10 -1.99 -14.24
N TRP A 64 1.30 -1.43 -14.15
CA TRP A 64 2.24 -1.25 -15.25
C TRP A 64 3.62 -1.74 -14.87
N ARG A 65 4.36 -2.21 -15.85
CA ARG A 65 5.79 -2.52 -15.72
C ARG A 65 6.65 -1.25 -15.93
N SER A 66 7.97 -1.39 -15.89
CA SER A 66 8.93 -0.27 -15.90
C SER A 66 8.88 0.63 -17.14
N ASP A 67 8.31 0.18 -18.24
CA ASP A 67 8.08 0.93 -19.49
C ASP A 67 6.64 1.49 -19.60
N LEU A 68 5.87 1.44 -18.51
CA LEU A 68 4.48 1.85 -18.39
C LEU A 68 3.49 1.06 -19.26
N VAL A 69 3.92 -0.07 -19.80
CA VAL A 69 2.98 -0.99 -20.47
C VAL A 69 2.14 -1.67 -19.40
N ARG A 70 0.81 -1.66 -19.60
CA ARG A 70 -0.14 -2.29 -18.69
C ARG A 70 0.09 -3.80 -18.63
N THR A 71 0.17 -4.31 -17.41
CA THR A 71 0.27 -5.75 -17.13
C THR A 71 -1.05 -6.36 -16.72
N ILE A 72 -1.89 -5.60 -16.02
CA ILE A 72 -3.23 -6.02 -15.60
C ILE A 72 -4.16 -4.81 -15.47
N GLU A 73 -5.44 -5.00 -15.77
CA GLU A 73 -6.55 -4.14 -15.34
C GLU A 73 -7.62 -5.00 -14.66
N TYR A 74 -8.29 -4.42 -13.66
CA TYR A 74 -9.35 -5.08 -12.90
C TYR A 74 -10.43 -4.09 -12.49
N GLY A 75 -11.71 -4.55 -12.54
CA GLY A 75 -12.88 -3.78 -12.20
C GLY A 75 -13.60 -3.21 -13.42
N HIS A 76 -14.11 -1.99 -13.33
CA HIS A 76 -14.87 -1.37 -14.42
C HIS A 76 -13.96 -0.98 -15.58
N VAL A 77 -14.27 -1.45 -16.79
CA VAL A 77 -13.60 -1.09 -18.05
C VAL A 77 -14.64 -0.52 -19.00
N GLU A 78 -14.48 0.74 -19.43
CA GLU A 78 -15.47 1.45 -20.25
C GLU A 78 -15.79 0.80 -21.60
N ALA A 79 -14.80 0.11 -22.19
CA ALA A 79 -14.96 -0.54 -23.49
C ALA A 79 -14.22 -1.89 -23.51
N PRO A 80 -14.77 -2.92 -22.86
CA PRO A 80 -14.19 -4.25 -22.94
C PRO A 80 -14.22 -4.76 -24.39
N GLN A 81 -13.14 -5.42 -24.83
CA GLN A 81 -13.05 -5.96 -26.20
C GLN A 81 -13.92 -7.20 -26.37
N GLU A 82 -14.10 -7.95 -25.32
CA GLU A 82 -14.92 -9.15 -25.27
C GLU A 82 -15.88 -9.06 -24.08
N ALA A 83 -17.04 -9.70 -24.22
CA ALA A 83 -17.95 -9.86 -23.08
C ALA A 83 -17.26 -10.68 -21.98
N ASP A 84 -17.56 -10.33 -20.74
CA ASP A 84 -17.09 -11.07 -19.55
C ASP A 84 -15.57 -11.09 -19.32
N GLN A 85 -14.80 -10.19 -19.96
CA GLN A 85 -13.37 -10.04 -19.69
C GLN A 85 -13.06 -9.67 -18.24
N GLN A 86 -13.96 -8.90 -17.60
CA GLN A 86 -13.83 -8.52 -16.21
C GLN A 86 -14.80 -9.34 -15.34
N PRO A 87 -14.31 -10.16 -14.41
CA PRO A 87 -15.17 -11.06 -13.64
C PRO A 87 -16.06 -10.35 -12.60
N HIS A 88 -15.66 -9.14 -12.18
CA HIS A 88 -16.36 -8.37 -11.13
C HIS A 88 -16.42 -6.87 -11.48
N PRO A 89 -17.04 -6.47 -12.61
CA PRO A 89 -16.99 -5.09 -13.10
C PRO A 89 -17.78 -4.10 -12.24
N ASP A 90 -18.76 -4.58 -11.48
CA ASP A 90 -19.66 -3.77 -10.66
C ASP A 90 -19.24 -3.72 -9.17
N CYS A 91 -18.13 -4.38 -8.80
CA CYS A 91 -17.63 -4.36 -7.43
C CYS A 91 -16.89 -3.06 -7.13
N ALA A 92 -17.10 -2.53 -5.93
CA ALA A 92 -16.37 -1.37 -5.43
C ALA A 92 -15.05 -1.81 -4.79
N LEU A 93 -13.92 -1.43 -5.37
CA LEU A 93 -12.59 -1.71 -4.82
C LEU A 93 -12.38 -0.88 -3.54
N THR A 94 -11.81 -1.48 -2.51
CA THR A 94 -11.62 -0.84 -1.20
C THR A 94 -10.16 -0.66 -0.80
N SER A 95 -9.30 -1.63 -1.12
CA SER A 95 -7.84 -1.51 -0.96
C SER A 95 -7.10 -2.45 -1.90
N ALA A 96 -5.84 -2.17 -2.20
CA ALA A 96 -5.01 -3.06 -2.99
C ALA A 96 -3.54 -2.91 -2.64
N LEU A 97 -2.81 -4.02 -2.67
CA LEU A 97 -1.36 -4.09 -2.49
C LEU A 97 -0.75 -5.03 -3.53
N THR A 98 0.50 -4.75 -3.91
CA THR A 98 1.26 -5.58 -4.85
C THR A 98 2.67 -5.83 -4.36
N ARG A 99 3.18 -7.05 -4.58
CA ARG A 99 4.58 -7.39 -4.34
C ARG A 99 5.00 -8.54 -5.26
N MET A 100 6.09 -8.36 -6.00
CA MET A 100 6.57 -9.32 -6.99
C MET A 100 5.45 -9.71 -7.99
N GLU A 101 5.07 -10.97 -8.05
CA GLU A 101 4.03 -11.47 -8.94
C GLU A 101 2.64 -11.52 -8.28
N LEU A 102 2.52 -11.08 -7.02
CA LEU A 102 1.27 -11.10 -6.29
C LEU A 102 0.61 -9.72 -6.28
N LEU A 103 -0.65 -9.69 -6.64
CA LEU A 103 -1.60 -8.60 -6.42
C LEU A 103 -2.69 -9.11 -5.48
N ALA A 104 -2.93 -8.38 -4.40
CA ALA A 104 -4.05 -8.61 -3.50
C ALA A 104 -4.98 -7.40 -3.54
N ILE A 105 -6.29 -7.64 -3.65
CA ILE A 105 -7.33 -6.60 -3.71
C ILE A 105 -8.42 -6.95 -2.74
N THR A 106 -8.99 -5.96 -2.09
CA THR A 106 -10.27 -6.10 -1.40
C THR A 106 -11.34 -5.34 -2.16
N ASP A 107 -12.51 -5.97 -2.32
CA ASP A 107 -13.67 -5.37 -2.99
C ASP A 107 -14.98 -5.69 -2.30
N LEU A 108 -15.99 -4.88 -2.57
CA LEU A 108 -17.39 -5.02 -2.15
C LEU A 108 -18.25 -5.21 -3.38
N CYS A 109 -18.86 -6.37 -3.52
CA CYS A 109 -19.72 -6.67 -4.66
C CYS A 109 -21.20 -6.51 -4.29
N PRO A 110 -22.06 -5.96 -5.19
CA PRO A 110 -23.49 -5.74 -4.94
C PRO A 110 -24.25 -7.02 -4.59
N ASP A 111 -23.80 -8.15 -5.13
CA ASP A 111 -24.45 -9.45 -4.95
C ASP A 111 -23.93 -10.22 -3.73
N SER A 112 -23.06 -9.60 -2.91
CA SER A 112 -22.59 -10.23 -1.67
C SER A 112 -23.73 -10.36 -0.67
N ILE A 113 -24.04 -11.60 -0.29
CA ILE A 113 -25.13 -11.93 0.65
C ILE A 113 -24.82 -11.42 2.07
N THR A 114 -23.56 -11.11 2.36
CA THR A 114 -23.05 -10.87 3.73
C THR A 114 -22.63 -9.42 4.00
N ASP A 115 -22.79 -8.49 3.06
CA ASP A 115 -22.16 -7.15 3.12
C ASP A 115 -20.64 -7.22 3.42
N GLY A 116 -20.06 -8.41 3.25
CA GLY A 116 -18.65 -8.71 3.51
C GLY A 116 -17.75 -8.22 2.38
N VAL A 117 -16.50 -8.04 2.73
CA VAL A 117 -15.42 -7.69 1.80
C VAL A 117 -14.85 -8.98 1.22
N ALA A 118 -14.64 -9.05 -0.09
CA ALA A 118 -13.89 -10.15 -0.69
C ALA A 118 -12.40 -9.79 -0.84
N LEU A 119 -11.51 -10.64 -0.34
CA LEU A 119 -10.08 -10.61 -0.64
C LEU A 119 -9.79 -11.46 -1.87
N ARG A 120 -9.20 -10.86 -2.90
CA ARG A 120 -8.82 -11.59 -4.12
C ARG A 120 -7.32 -11.57 -4.32
N PHE A 121 -6.77 -12.74 -4.57
CA PHE A 121 -5.39 -12.92 -4.98
C PHE A 121 -5.30 -13.09 -6.49
N MET A 122 -4.43 -12.31 -7.13
CA MET A 122 -4.27 -12.28 -8.58
C MET A 122 -2.80 -12.31 -8.98
N SER A 123 -2.54 -12.71 -10.23
CA SER A 123 -1.25 -12.50 -10.89
C SER A 123 -1.10 -11.01 -11.27
N THR A 124 0.09 -10.43 -11.07
CA THR A 124 0.40 -9.08 -11.60
C THR A 124 0.61 -9.09 -13.12
N THR A 125 0.83 -10.27 -13.71
CA THR A 125 1.13 -10.49 -15.14
C THR A 125 0.35 -11.69 -15.64
N PRO A 126 -0.99 -11.62 -15.76
CA PRO A 126 -1.78 -12.68 -16.39
C PRO A 126 -1.40 -12.83 -17.88
N GLU A 127 -1.79 -13.93 -18.51
CA GLU A 127 -1.56 -14.17 -19.95
C GLU A 127 -2.19 -13.07 -20.82
N ASP A 128 -3.40 -12.62 -20.48
CA ASP A 128 -4.05 -11.44 -21.05
C ASP A 128 -4.13 -10.30 -20.03
N SER A 129 -3.52 -9.17 -20.31
CA SER A 129 -3.53 -7.99 -19.44
C SER A 129 -4.92 -7.37 -19.24
N ARG A 130 -5.92 -7.78 -20.00
CA ARG A 130 -7.33 -7.34 -19.92
C ARG A 130 -8.22 -8.31 -19.16
N GLN A 131 -7.75 -9.54 -18.94
CA GLN A 131 -8.47 -10.59 -18.23
C GLN A 131 -7.71 -10.95 -16.95
N PRO A 132 -8.17 -10.52 -15.78
CA PRO A 132 -7.50 -10.82 -14.52
C PRO A 132 -7.46 -12.32 -14.24
N GLU A 133 -6.30 -12.82 -13.84
CA GLU A 133 -6.15 -14.20 -13.37
C GLU A 133 -6.34 -14.23 -11.85
N ILE A 134 -7.58 -14.50 -11.40
CA ILE A 134 -7.91 -14.64 -9.98
C ILE A 134 -7.49 -16.04 -9.53
N LYS A 135 -6.48 -16.11 -8.66
CA LYS A 135 -5.99 -17.36 -8.08
C LYS A 135 -6.89 -17.87 -6.96
N GLN A 136 -7.44 -16.95 -6.16
CA GLN A 136 -8.30 -17.25 -5.03
C GLN A 136 -9.12 -16.04 -4.62
N SER A 137 -10.31 -16.31 -4.07
CA SER A 137 -11.19 -15.35 -3.42
C SER A 137 -11.56 -15.85 -2.02
N ILE A 138 -11.56 -14.95 -1.04
CA ILE A 138 -11.87 -15.23 0.36
C ILE A 138 -12.86 -14.18 0.84
N ASP A 139 -13.98 -14.62 1.40
CA ASP A 139 -14.93 -13.72 2.05
C ASP A 139 -14.42 -13.33 3.43
N LEU A 140 -14.41 -12.04 3.70
CA LEU A 140 -13.95 -11.43 4.94
C LEU A 140 -15.10 -10.73 5.64
N GLU A 141 -14.91 -10.46 6.93
CA GLU A 141 -15.82 -9.61 7.71
C GLU A 141 -15.89 -8.18 7.14
N PRO A 142 -16.99 -7.47 7.34
CA PRO A 142 -17.14 -6.06 6.94
C PRO A 142 -15.99 -5.18 7.45
N HIS A 143 -15.65 -4.15 6.68
CA HIS A 143 -14.58 -3.19 6.98
C HIS A 143 -13.16 -3.77 7.04
N SER A 144 -12.98 -5.00 6.55
CA SER A 144 -11.64 -5.58 6.41
C SER A 144 -10.80 -4.84 5.37
N THR A 145 -9.54 -4.58 5.69
CA THR A 145 -8.63 -3.79 4.84
C THR A 145 -7.25 -4.43 4.77
N LEU A 146 -6.64 -4.44 3.60
CA LEU A 146 -5.26 -4.90 3.43
C LEU A 146 -4.29 -4.00 4.20
N VAL A 147 -3.34 -4.59 4.94
CA VAL A 147 -2.32 -3.86 5.70
C VAL A 147 -0.90 -4.35 5.43
N SER A 148 -0.73 -5.51 4.82
CA SER A 148 0.58 -6.01 4.43
C SER A 148 0.49 -7.02 3.29
N ILE A 149 1.58 -7.17 2.51
CA ILE A 149 1.69 -8.14 1.44
C ILE A 149 3.09 -8.73 1.39
N GLY A 150 3.18 -10.05 1.30
CA GLY A 150 4.40 -10.80 1.00
C GLY A 150 4.45 -11.23 -0.47
N GLN A 151 5.36 -12.14 -0.80
CA GLN A 151 5.43 -12.69 -2.16
C GLN A 151 4.30 -13.69 -2.45
N THR A 152 3.76 -14.34 -1.42
CA THR A 152 2.78 -15.43 -1.53
C THR A 152 1.61 -15.28 -0.56
N ALA A 153 1.55 -14.22 0.21
CA ALA A 153 0.56 -13.99 1.26
C ALA A 153 0.17 -12.52 1.36
N ALA A 154 -1.02 -12.24 1.89
CA ALA A 154 -1.45 -10.90 2.28
C ALA A 154 -2.04 -10.91 3.69
N ALA A 155 -1.89 -9.80 4.42
CA ALA A 155 -2.46 -9.61 5.75
C ALA A 155 -3.57 -8.56 5.71
N VAL A 156 -4.64 -8.87 6.42
CA VAL A 156 -5.85 -8.08 6.50
C VAL A 156 -6.10 -7.66 7.94
N TYR A 157 -6.37 -6.40 8.14
CA TYR A 157 -6.89 -5.83 9.37
C TYR A 157 -8.42 -5.90 9.36
N THR A 158 -9.01 -6.44 10.41
CA THR A 158 -10.46 -6.52 10.61
C THR A 158 -10.81 -5.93 11.96
N PRO A 159 -11.61 -4.84 12.03
CA PRO A 159 -12.08 -4.30 13.29
C PRO A 159 -12.97 -5.31 14.02
N THR A 160 -12.91 -5.34 15.35
CA THR A 160 -13.72 -6.26 16.17
C THR A 160 -14.79 -5.53 16.96
N THR A 161 -15.79 -6.26 17.40
CA THR A 161 -16.82 -5.75 18.33
C THR A 161 -16.65 -6.45 19.70
N PRO A 162 -16.54 -5.70 20.81
CA PRO A 162 -16.66 -4.24 20.94
C PRO A 162 -15.45 -3.50 20.38
N ALA A 163 -15.64 -2.21 20.05
CA ALA A 163 -14.58 -1.34 19.55
C ALA A 163 -13.38 -1.26 20.52
N GLY A 164 -12.19 -0.98 19.97
CA GLY A 164 -10.93 -0.84 20.75
C GLY A 164 -9.92 -1.95 20.48
N THR A 165 -10.33 -3.03 19.84
CA THR A 165 -9.43 -4.09 19.33
C THR A 165 -9.73 -4.41 17.87
N ALA A 166 -8.78 -5.09 17.23
CA ALA A 166 -8.91 -5.59 15.87
C ALA A 166 -8.17 -6.93 15.76
N ARG A 167 -8.39 -7.61 14.65
CA ARG A 167 -7.66 -8.80 14.30
C ARG A 167 -6.85 -8.56 13.02
N ILE A 168 -5.59 -8.91 13.03
CA ILE A 168 -4.79 -9.01 11.80
C ILE A 168 -4.67 -10.49 11.46
N THR A 169 -5.17 -10.84 10.28
CA THR A 169 -5.14 -12.22 9.78
C THR A 169 -4.37 -12.26 8.47
N SER A 170 -3.42 -13.17 8.32
CA SER A 170 -2.71 -13.40 7.06
C SER A 170 -3.21 -14.66 6.36
N PHE A 171 -3.32 -14.55 5.04
CA PHE A 171 -3.76 -15.64 4.15
C PHE A 171 -2.72 -15.83 3.05
N ASN A 172 -2.47 -17.08 2.67
CA ASN A 172 -1.69 -17.35 1.48
C ASN A 172 -2.57 -17.25 0.21
N GLN A 173 -1.92 -17.25 -0.96
CA GLN A 173 -2.61 -17.16 -2.26
C GLN A 173 -3.48 -18.40 -2.60
N GLN A 174 -3.52 -19.43 -1.76
CA GLN A 174 -4.44 -20.57 -1.83
C GLN A 174 -5.63 -20.42 -0.87
N GLY A 175 -5.74 -19.29 -0.17
CA GLY A 175 -6.83 -19.00 0.75
C GLY A 175 -6.67 -19.60 2.15
N LYS A 176 -5.52 -20.20 2.47
CA LYS A 176 -5.29 -20.76 3.79
C LYS A 176 -4.85 -19.64 4.76
N GLU A 177 -5.52 -19.56 5.91
CA GLU A 177 -5.07 -18.75 7.05
C GLU A 177 -3.70 -19.26 7.53
N LEU A 178 -2.73 -18.35 7.62
CA LEU A 178 -1.38 -18.64 8.09
C LEU A 178 -1.21 -18.21 9.55
N ASN A 179 -1.61 -16.99 9.89
CA ASN A 179 -1.50 -16.43 11.22
C ASN A 179 -2.68 -15.53 11.53
N ALA A 180 -2.97 -15.38 12.81
CA ALA A 180 -3.91 -14.39 13.30
C ALA A 180 -3.45 -13.84 14.65
N ALA A 181 -3.59 -12.52 14.84
CA ALA A 181 -3.26 -11.83 16.08
C ALA A 181 -4.32 -10.80 16.43
N THR A 182 -4.66 -10.70 17.71
CA THR A 182 -5.47 -9.59 18.23
C THR A 182 -4.55 -8.41 18.51
N VAL A 183 -4.92 -7.24 18.00
CA VAL A 183 -4.17 -5.99 18.12
C VAL A 183 -5.09 -4.87 18.62
N PRO A 184 -4.56 -3.77 19.17
CA PRO A 184 -5.35 -2.58 19.42
C PRO A 184 -5.93 -2.02 18.11
N SER A 185 -7.05 -1.29 18.22
CA SER A 185 -7.66 -0.64 17.05
C SER A 185 -6.71 0.39 16.42
N SER A 186 -6.80 0.51 15.08
CA SER A 186 -5.98 1.44 14.30
C SER A 186 -6.61 2.83 14.27
N PRO A 187 -5.94 3.87 14.79
CA PRO A 187 -6.45 5.23 14.68
C PRO A 187 -6.71 5.68 13.24
N LEU A 188 -5.90 5.26 12.28
CA LEU A 188 -6.08 5.60 10.87
C LEU A 188 -7.29 4.92 10.23
N LEU A 189 -7.48 3.62 10.50
CA LEU A 189 -8.56 2.84 9.88
C LEU A 189 -9.91 3.04 10.58
N ASP A 190 -9.90 3.32 11.88
CA ASP A 190 -11.11 3.59 12.66
C ASP A 190 -11.52 5.07 12.62
N GLY A 191 -10.83 5.90 11.84
CA GLY A 191 -11.15 7.31 11.63
C GLY A 191 -10.94 8.21 12.85
N THR A 192 -10.15 7.79 13.83
CA THR A 192 -9.87 8.57 15.05
C THR A 192 -8.58 9.41 14.95
N ALA A 193 -7.71 9.11 13.97
CA ALA A 193 -6.55 9.94 13.68
C ALA A 193 -6.96 11.18 12.87
N PRO A 194 -6.32 12.34 13.09
CA PRO A 194 -6.51 13.48 12.22
C PRO A 194 -5.99 13.11 10.82
N THR A 195 -6.93 12.98 9.87
CA THR A 195 -6.58 12.82 8.46
C THR A 195 -6.46 14.22 7.86
N HIS A 196 -5.27 14.60 7.41
CA HIS A 196 -5.03 15.90 6.75
C HIS A 196 -5.57 15.96 5.32
N HIS A 197 -6.02 14.84 4.76
CA HIS A 197 -6.71 14.77 3.48
C HIS A 197 -8.05 14.07 3.63
N GLU A 198 -9.14 14.75 3.28
CA GLU A 198 -10.41 14.07 3.00
C GLU A 198 -10.15 13.07 1.87
N ASP A 199 -10.22 11.79 2.18
CA ASP A 199 -10.07 10.74 1.18
C ASP A 199 -11.30 10.76 0.25
N ARG A 200 -11.18 11.50 -0.86
CA ARG A 200 -12.19 11.60 -1.90
C ARG A 200 -12.24 10.37 -2.81
N THR A 201 -11.28 9.45 -2.65
CA THR A 201 -11.14 8.31 -3.55
C THR A 201 -12.08 7.16 -3.18
N GLY A 202 -12.48 7.06 -1.91
CA GLY A 202 -13.30 5.97 -1.39
C GLY A 202 -12.56 4.63 -1.34
N VAL A 203 -11.21 4.66 -1.43
CA VAL A 203 -10.33 3.51 -1.27
C VAL A 203 -9.33 3.78 -0.14
N THR A 204 -8.98 2.76 0.59
CA THR A 204 -8.01 2.85 1.69
C THR A 204 -6.61 2.56 1.19
N THR A 205 -5.69 3.49 1.43
CA THR A 205 -4.26 3.32 1.12
C THR A 205 -3.51 3.07 2.42
N PRO A 206 -3.15 1.82 2.74
CA PRO A 206 -2.42 1.52 3.97
C PRO A 206 -1.03 2.15 3.92
N GLN A 207 -0.60 2.70 5.05
CA GLN A 207 0.73 3.29 5.23
C GLN A 207 1.75 2.17 5.44
N ILE A 208 2.31 1.65 4.35
CA ILE A 208 3.26 0.52 4.37
C ILE A 208 4.63 0.91 3.84
N ALA A 209 5.66 0.15 4.21
CA ALA A 209 6.96 0.16 3.55
C ALA A 209 7.43 -1.26 3.25
N ASP A 210 7.95 -1.45 2.03
CA ASP A 210 8.59 -2.69 1.58
C ASP A 210 10.08 -2.63 1.95
N LEU A 211 10.43 -3.26 3.06
CA LEU A 211 11.79 -3.36 3.55
C LEU A 211 12.47 -4.63 3.00
N PRO A 212 13.80 -4.71 2.94
CA PRO A 212 14.51 -5.85 2.35
C PRO A 212 14.14 -7.21 2.92
N HIS A 213 13.83 -7.27 4.22
CA HIS A 213 13.57 -8.52 4.94
C HIS A 213 12.21 -8.55 5.64
N HIS A 214 11.46 -7.45 5.64
CA HIS A 214 10.19 -7.33 6.35
C HIS A 214 9.25 -6.39 5.58
N MET A 215 7.96 -6.51 5.84
CA MET A 215 7.00 -5.46 5.52
C MET A 215 6.70 -4.67 6.79
N SER A 216 6.48 -3.37 6.68
CA SER A 216 6.00 -2.58 7.80
C SER A 216 4.67 -1.91 7.48
N TRP A 217 3.85 -1.73 8.52
CA TRP A 217 2.59 -1.00 8.45
C TRP A 217 2.46 -0.05 9.64
N PHE A 218 2.16 1.20 9.34
CA PHE A 218 1.87 2.22 10.34
C PHE A 218 0.35 2.40 10.49
N ASP A 219 -0.15 2.23 11.71
CA ASP A 219 -1.59 2.28 12.02
C ASP A 219 -2.10 3.65 12.48
N GLY A 220 -1.23 4.66 12.53
CA GLY A 220 -1.50 6.00 13.07
C GLY A 220 -0.86 6.26 14.43
N GLN A 221 -0.34 5.23 15.10
CA GLN A 221 0.31 5.32 16.40
C GLN A 221 1.44 4.30 16.58
N ARG A 222 1.34 3.16 15.91
CA ARG A 222 2.24 2.01 16.04
C ARG A 222 2.78 1.62 14.67
N LEU A 223 4.04 1.19 14.66
CA LEU A 223 4.65 0.56 13.50
C LEU A 223 4.71 -0.94 13.72
N TYR A 224 3.99 -1.68 12.90
CA TYR A 224 4.02 -3.14 12.86
C TYR A 224 5.08 -3.61 11.89
N LEU A 225 5.84 -4.63 12.27
CA LEU A 225 6.81 -5.30 11.43
C LEU A 225 6.36 -6.73 11.20
N PHE A 226 6.30 -7.14 9.93
CA PHE A 226 5.81 -8.47 9.52
C PHE A 226 6.93 -9.29 8.92
N GLU A 227 6.96 -10.57 9.25
CA GLU A 227 7.81 -11.56 8.58
C GLU A 227 7.45 -11.67 7.09
N PRO A 228 8.44 -11.81 6.18
CA PRO A 228 8.19 -11.71 4.74
C PRO A 228 7.39 -12.87 4.14
N GLU A 229 7.45 -14.07 4.73
CA GLU A 229 6.87 -15.27 4.14
C GLU A 229 5.41 -15.48 4.55
N ASN A 230 5.14 -15.39 5.85
CA ASN A 230 3.85 -15.74 6.44
C ASN A 230 3.10 -14.54 7.03
N LEU A 231 3.72 -13.35 7.00
CA LEU A 231 3.19 -12.11 7.55
C LEU A 231 2.79 -12.21 9.03
N LEU A 232 3.54 -13.02 9.81
CA LEU A 232 3.48 -12.98 11.25
C LEU A 232 4.00 -11.63 11.75
N ILE A 233 3.30 -11.03 12.69
CA ILE A 233 3.80 -9.82 13.36
C ILE A 233 5.02 -10.21 14.19
N SER A 234 6.21 -9.75 13.79
CA SER A 234 7.45 -9.99 14.52
C SER A 234 7.65 -8.98 15.63
N HIS A 235 7.38 -7.69 15.37
CA HIS A 235 7.53 -6.61 16.33
C HIS A 235 6.47 -5.53 16.17
N ILE A 236 6.18 -4.83 17.27
CA ILE A 236 5.33 -3.63 17.29
C ILE A 236 6.12 -2.53 18.01
N PHE A 237 6.30 -1.40 17.33
CA PHE A 237 6.98 -0.23 17.88
C PHE A 237 5.96 0.85 18.21
N GLU A 238 5.79 1.14 19.49
CA GLU A 238 4.87 2.17 19.99
C GLU A 238 5.40 3.59 19.72
N GLY A 239 4.48 4.53 19.56
CA GLY A 239 4.82 5.95 19.39
C GLY A 239 5.51 6.30 18.09
N ALA A 240 5.37 5.46 17.07
CA ALA A 240 5.78 5.79 15.72
C ALA A 240 4.95 6.95 15.15
N LEU A 241 5.51 7.70 14.22
CA LEU A 241 4.85 8.78 13.48
C LEU A 241 4.65 8.44 12.00
N GLY A 242 5.09 7.28 11.55
CA GLY A 242 4.95 6.81 10.18
C GLY A 242 5.72 5.53 9.92
N THR A 243 5.77 5.15 8.63
CA THR A 243 6.53 3.99 8.17
C THR A 243 8.03 4.22 8.25
N GLY A 244 8.78 3.14 8.36
CA GLY A 244 10.24 3.19 8.40
C GLY A 244 10.88 2.99 7.02
N ILE A 245 12.21 3.11 7.01
CA ILE A 245 13.10 2.77 5.89
C ILE A 245 14.20 1.83 6.38
N ALA A 246 14.83 1.12 5.45
CA ALA A 246 15.98 0.27 5.73
C ALA A 246 17.27 1.02 5.39
N VAL A 247 18.15 1.20 6.36
CA VAL A 247 19.47 1.82 6.16
C VAL A 247 20.52 1.00 6.88
N GLY A 248 21.57 0.57 6.16
CA GLY A 248 22.70 -0.15 6.75
C GLY A 248 22.32 -1.43 7.51
N GLY A 249 21.29 -2.15 7.05
CA GLY A 249 20.82 -3.36 7.70
C GLY A 249 20.00 -3.14 8.97
N GLN A 250 19.49 -1.92 9.19
CA GLN A 250 18.70 -1.53 10.35
C GLN A 250 17.38 -0.88 9.90
N LEU A 251 16.35 -0.99 10.74
CA LEU A 251 15.11 -0.24 10.59
C LEU A 251 15.28 1.16 11.18
N LEU A 252 15.02 2.19 10.38
CA LEU A 252 14.88 3.56 10.84
C LEU A 252 13.41 3.96 10.73
N TYR A 253 12.82 4.45 11.82
CA TYR A 253 11.44 4.95 11.80
C TYR A 253 11.29 6.25 12.60
N PRO A 254 10.38 7.15 12.19
CA PRO A 254 10.18 8.42 12.90
C PRO A 254 9.40 8.19 14.20
N ASN A 255 9.82 8.85 15.27
CA ASN A 255 9.11 8.96 16.53
C ASN A 255 9.15 10.41 17.04
N ARG A 256 8.55 10.71 18.17
CA ARG A 256 8.50 12.08 18.71
C ARG A 256 9.87 12.67 19.07
N GLU A 257 10.84 11.85 19.42
CA GLU A 257 12.20 12.28 19.78
C GLU A 257 13.11 12.50 18.57
N GLY A 258 12.73 11.92 17.41
CA GLY A 258 13.52 11.99 16.20
C GLY A 258 13.35 10.76 15.32
N ILE A 259 14.46 10.10 14.97
CA ILE A 259 14.47 8.85 14.20
C ILE A 259 15.02 7.74 15.07
N ALA A 260 14.18 6.78 15.43
CA ALA A 260 14.59 5.57 16.11
C ALA A 260 15.32 4.63 15.13
N VAL A 261 16.44 4.10 15.57
CA VAL A 261 17.21 3.07 14.85
C VAL A 261 17.02 1.77 15.59
N ALA A 262 16.41 0.78 14.94
CA ALA A 262 16.08 -0.50 15.53
C ALA A 262 16.72 -1.67 14.78
N ASP A 263 17.06 -2.71 15.51
CA ASP A 263 17.38 -4.02 14.97
C ASP A 263 16.07 -4.76 14.71
N TRP A 264 15.73 -5.00 13.47
CA TRP A 264 14.47 -5.66 13.09
C TRP A 264 14.40 -7.15 13.44
N ASN A 265 15.54 -7.83 13.70
CA ASN A 265 15.53 -9.22 14.11
C ASN A 265 15.19 -9.37 15.60
N THR A 266 15.64 -8.41 16.42
CA THR A 266 15.45 -8.46 17.89
C THR A 266 14.37 -7.50 18.40
N GLY A 267 13.88 -6.58 17.56
CA GLY A 267 12.96 -5.51 17.95
C GLY A 267 13.58 -4.47 18.89
N LYS A 268 14.90 -4.52 19.10
CA LYS A 268 15.56 -3.62 20.06
C LYS A 268 15.86 -2.28 19.43
N ILE A 269 15.43 -1.19 20.08
CA ILE A 269 15.86 0.15 19.73
C ILE A 269 17.32 0.32 20.17
N LEU A 270 18.20 0.57 19.21
CA LEU A 270 19.64 0.70 19.42
C LEU A 270 20.02 2.12 19.83
N ARG A 271 19.39 3.12 19.22
CA ARG A 271 19.55 4.54 19.50
C ARG A 271 18.43 5.35 18.88
N VAL A 272 18.31 6.61 19.30
CA VAL A 272 17.47 7.61 18.65
C VAL A 272 18.39 8.72 18.11
N ILE A 273 18.19 9.11 16.85
CA ILE A 273 18.83 10.27 16.24
C ILE A 273 17.88 11.46 16.51
N PRO A 274 18.28 12.43 17.33
CA PRO A 274 17.40 13.55 17.64
C PRO A 274 17.10 14.39 16.40
N VAL A 275 15.83 14.76 16.21
CA VAL A 275 15.38 15.64 15.13
C VAL A 275 14.45 16.69 15.70
N ASP A 276 14.85 17.96 15.60
CA ASP A 276 13.96 19.08 15.95
C ASP A 276 12.98 19.32 14.80
N ARG A 277 11.72 19.02 15.04
CA ARG A 277 10.63 19.24 14.07
C ARG A 277 9.90 20.57 14.28
N GLN A 278 10.43 21.46 15.13
CA GLN A 278 9.89 22.81 15.36
C GLN A 278 8.40 22.82 15.74
N GLY A 279 7.99 21.84 16.56
CA GLY A 279 6.60 21.71 17.00
C GLY A 279 5.66 20.97 16.05
N TYR A 280 6.16 20.44 14.94
CA TYR A 280 5.36 19.56 14.09
C TYR A 280 5.14 18.20 14.78
N ASP A 281 3.89 17.79 14.92
CA ASP A 281 3.43 16.59 15.63
C ASP A 281 2.59 15.63 14.74
N GLY A 282 2.48 15.96 13.44
CA GLY A 282 1.78 15.15 12.44
C GLY A 282 2.56 13.91 11.99
N PRO A 283 2.00 13.14 11.05
CA PRO A 283 2.66 11.98 10.44
C PRO A 283 3.95 12.38 9.71
N VAL A 284 4.95 11.51 9.76
CA VAL A 284 6.24 11.71 9.12
C VAL A 284 6.58 10.51 8.27
N SER A 285 6.80 10.67 6.97
CA SER A 285 7.34 9.63 6.10
C SER A 285 8.84 9.82 5.92
N LEU A 286 9.60 8.72 6.01
CA LEU A 286 11.04 8.74 5.74
C LEU A 286 11.33 8.27 4.32
N ASN A 287 12.29 8.93 3.69
CA ASN A 287 12.86 8.53 2.40
C ASN A 287 14.38 8.65 2.48
N GLN A 288 15.08 7.97 1.60
CA GLN A 288 16.54 8.04 1.47
C GLN A 288 16.93 8.48 0.06
N ALA A 289 17.78 9.51 -0.04
CA ALA A 289 18.41 9.94 -1.27
C ALA A 289 19.93 9.93 -1.09
N GLY A 290 20.61 8.92 -1.64
CA GLY A 290 22.02 8.69 -1.41
C GLY A 290 22.32 8.43 0.07
N HIS A 291 23.06 9.34 0.71
CA HIS A 291 23.36 9.28 2.15
C HIS A 291 22.46 10.17 3.02
N THR A 292 21.56 10.93 2.40
CA THR A 292 20.68 11.87 3.09
C THR A 292 19.36 11.22 3.40
N ILE A 293 18.91 11.33 4.64
CA ILE A 293 17.54 10.97 5.06
C ILE A 293 16.65 12.19 4.81
N ILE A 294 15.49 11.96 4.22
CA ILE A 294 14.51 12.99 3.95
C ILE A 294 13.26 12.68 4.75
N GLU A 295 12.83 13.60 5.61
CA GLU A 295 11.50 13.57 6.21
C GLU A 295 10.50 14.31 5.32
N GLN A 296 9.40 13.66 5.00
CA GLN A 296 8.22 14.34 4.48
C GLN A 296 7.27 14.59 5.65
N ARG A 297 6.89 15.85 5.82
CA ARG A 297 5.95 16.36 6.83
C ARG A 297 4.86 17.11 6.07
N ASP A 298 3.73 16.48 5.88
CA ASP A 298 2.67 16.95 4.94
C ASP A 298 3.27 17.28 3.55
N ASP A 299 3.19 18.52 3.10
CA ASP A 299 3.72 19.00 1.81
C ASP A 299 5.17 19.49 1.90
N THR A 300 5.82 19.36 3.05
CA THR A 300 7.19 19.84 3.28
C THR A 300 8.19 18.69 3.31
N TYR A 301 9.28 18.84 2.57
CA TYR A 301 10.40 17.91 2.56
C TYR A 301 11.61 18.51 3.26
N VAL A 302 12.12 17.81 4.27
CA VAL A 302 13.26 18.24 5.09
C VAL A 302 14.40 17.25 4.94
N ALA A 303 15.52 17.69 4.36
CA ALA A 303 16.74 16.89 4.29
C ALA A 303 17.48 16.95 5.64
N LEU A 304 17.80 15.80 6.19
CA LEU A 304 18.55 15.67 7.44
C LEU A 304 20.02 15.33 7.11
N ASN A 305 20.92 16.17 7.54
CA ASN A 305 22.39 16.04 7.31
C ASN A 305 23.11 15.59 8.58
#